data_79fe0a662768c8e3c5d78b01152e91df
#
_entry.id   79fe0a662768c8e3c5d78b01152e91df
#
_cell.length_a   1.000
_cell.length_b   1.000
_cell.length_c   1.000
_cell.angle_alpha   90.00
_cell.angle_beta   90.00
_cell.angle_gamma   90.00
#
_symmetry.space_group_name_H-M   'P 1'
#
loop_
_entity.id
_entity.type
_entity.pdbx_description
1 polymer ?
#
loop_
_entity_poly.entity_id
_entity_poly.type
_entity_poly.pdbx_seq_one_letter_code
_entity_poly.pdbx_strand_id
1 'polypeptide(L)'
;VQAVDFRIGRSGRITPVLRVQPVKLDDRRIEYVSAGSLQRWQTLDIRPGDQVVIRLSGLTIPALDSVLWRTQQRAALQVPDPAAYHPLSCWRATPACASQFRARLAWLSGKQGLALPGVGPGTWEKLLHAQRLDNLLDWLHLSSEQLSNVPGLGPRSSAALQQSFRLARERPMQDWLRALGLPLNGDLVLDADWDSLAQRSLADWQRQAGIGPQRAAQLRAFFQHPEVQALRAQLRAAQIAGF
;
A
#
# COMPACT_ATOMS: atom_id res chain seq x y z
N VAL A 1 16.06 -7.17 20.12
CA VAL A 1 15.41 -6.19 19.24
C VAL A 1 16.34 -5.01 19.04
N GLN A 2 16.65 -4.66 17.80
CA GLN A 2 17.49 -3.50 17.45
C GLN A 2 16.65 -2.24 17.20
N ALA A 3 15.49 -2.41 16.55
CA ALA A 3 14.55 -1.34 16.26
C ALA A 3 13.13 -1.87 16.15
N VAL A 4 12.15 -0.97 16.24
CA VAL A 4 10.75 -1.24 15.93
C VAL A 4 10.33 -0.29 14.81
N ASP A 5 10.04 -0.85 13.65
CA ASP A 5 9.57 -0.12 12.48
C ASP A 5 8.04 -0.24 12.38
N PHE A 6 7.35 0.86 12.15
CA PHE A 6 5.90 0.86 11.97
C PHE A 6 5.58 0.89 10.48
N ARG A 7 5.17 -0.25 9.91
CA ARG A 7 4.72 -0.35 8.52
C ARG A 7 3.22 -0.08 8.44
N ILE A 8 2.83 0.79 7.52
CA ILE A 8 1.44 1.17 7.34
C ILE A 8 0.98 0.66 5.99
N GLY A 9 0.04 -0.26 6.01
CA GLY A 9 -0.55 -0.84 4.81
C GLY A 9 -1.47 0.15 4.07
N ARG A 10 -1.85 -0.15 2.83
CA ARG A 10 -2.71 0.73 2.02
C ARG A 10 -4.07 1.08 2.66
N SER A 11 -4.57 0.24 3.53
CA SER A 11 -5.83 0.46 4.27
C SER A 11 -5.65 1.28 5.56
N GLY A 12 -4.43 1.74 5.86
CA GLY A 12 -4.11 2.44 7.11
C GLY A 12 -3.76 1.52 8.27
N ARG A 13 -3.81 0.19 8.11
CA ARG A 13 -3.42 -0.74 9.17
C ARG A 13 -1.94 -0.60 9.51
N ILE A 14 -1.65 -0.27 10.77
CA ILE A 14 -0.30 -0.17 11.30
C ILE A 14 0.15 -1.55 11.78
N THR A 15 1.30 -2.00 11.30
CA THR A 15 1.93 -3.27 11.68
C THR A 15 3.33 -2.98 12.21
N PRO A 16 3.57 -3.14 13.52
CA PRO A 16 4.91 -3.05 14.08
C PRO A 16 5.75 -4.25 13.60
N VAL A 17 6.94 -3.96 13.10
CA VAL A 17 7.92 -4.95 12.64
C VAL A 17 9.19 -4.78 13.46
N LEU A 18 9.58 -5.81 14.16
CA LEU A 18 10.80 -5.83 14.94
C LEU A 18 11.98 -6.10 14.02
N ARG A 19 12.97 -5.21 14.00
CA ARG A 19 14.28 -5.52 13.46
C ARG A 19 15.08 -6.16 14.59
N VAL A 20 15.44 -7.41 14.40
CA VAL A 20 16.17 -8.19 15.40
C VAL A 20 17.62 -8.37 15.00
N GLN A 21 18.49 -8.65 15.96
CA GLN A 21 19.81 -9.17 15.64
C GLN A 21 19.64 -10.43 14.78
N PRO A 22 20.32 -10.53 13.65
CA PRO A 22 20.13 -11.65 12.75
C PRO A 22 20.34 -12.99 13.47
N VAL A 23 19.36 -13.86 13.37
CA VAL A 23 19.38 -15.21 13.95
C VAL A 23 19.06 -16.24 12.87
N LYS A 24 19.74 -17.37 12.90
CA LYS A 24 19.46 -18.49 12.01
C LYS A 24 18.40 -19.38 12.65
N LEU A 25 17.27 -19.55 11.97
CA LEU A 25 16.24 -20.53 12.29
C LEU A 25 16.13 -21.49 11.10
N ASP A 26 16.45 -22.75 11.33
CA ASP A 26 16.69 -23.73 10.28
C ASP A 26 17.67 -23.18 9.24
N ASP A 27 17.34 -23.19 7.96
CA ASP A 27 18.20 -22.65 6.88
C ASP A 27 17.98 -21.17 6.57
N ARG A 28 17.19 -20.46 7.39
CA ARG A 28 16.82 -19.06 7.14
C ARG A 28 17.46 -18.12 8.13
N ARG A 29 17.98 -17.02 7.60
CA ARG A 29 18.43 -15.86 8.37
C ARG A 29 17.24 -14.94 8.60
N ILE A 30 16.85 -14.74 9.85
CA ILE A 30 15.74 -13.91 10.28
C ILE A 30 16.30 -12.59 10.80
N GLU A 31 15.88 -11.49 10.21
CA GLU A 31 16.23 -10.12 10.60
C GLU A 31 15.00 -9.27 10.95
N TYR A 32 13.82 -9.68 10.49
CA TYR A 32 12.57 -8.97 10.69
C TYR A 32 11.47 -9.92 11.11
N VAL A 33 10.72 -9.52 12.14
CA VAL A 33 9.58 -10.28 12.65
C VAL A 33 8.42 -9.34 12.93
N SER A 34 7.24 -9.68 12.41
CA SER A 34 6.03 -8.91 12.71
C SER A 34 5.59 -9.14 14.16
N ALA A 35 5.29 -8.06 14.87
CA ALA A 35 4.66 -8.14 16.19
C ALA A 35 3.13 -8.29 16.11
N GLY A 36 2.55 -8.38 14.89
CA GLY A 36 1.12 -8.49 14.66
C GLY A 36 0.42 -7.14 14.59
N SER A 37 -0.64 -6.93 15.38
CA SER A 37 -1.34 -5.65 15.46
C SER A 37 -0.61 -4.64 16.33
N LEU A 38 -0.90 -3.34 16.10
CA LEU A 38 -0.39 -2.27 16.98
C LEU A 38 -0.81 -2.50 18.43
N GLN A 39 -2.07 -2.87 18.66
CA GLN A 39 -2.57 -3.17 20.00
C GLN A 39 -1.80 -4.32 20.68
N ARG A 40 -1.54 -5.42 19.95
CA ARG A 40 -0.73 -6.53 20.50
C ARG A 40 0.68 -6.07 20.86
N TRP A 41 1.33 -5.29 20.00
CA TRP A 41 2.65 -4.75 20.27
C TRP A 41 2.64 -3.83 21.50
N GLN A 42 1.64 -2.96 21.65
CA GLN A 42 1.46 -2.11 22.84
C GLN A 42 1.30 -2.93 24.11
N THR A 43 0.47 -4.00 24.06
CA THR A 43 0.31 -4.92 25.21
C THR A 43 1.62 -5.63 25.58
N LEU A 44 2.41 -6.02 24.58
CA LEU A 44 3.71 -6.64 24.78
C LEU A 44 4.79 -5.63 25.18
N ASP A 45 4.56 -4.33 24.97
CA ASP A 45 5.48 -3.21 25.25
C ASP A 45 6.93 -3.51 24.82
N ILE A 46 7.12 -3.95 23.57
CA ILE A 46 8.45 -4.33 23.06
C ILE A 46 9.19 -3.09 22.59
N ARG A 47 10.46 -2.98 23.01
CA ARG A 47 11.34 -1.85 22.66
C ARG A 47 12.72 -2.33 22.20
N PRO A 48 13.51 -1.44 21.56
CA PRO A 48 14.91 -1.73 21.28
C PRO A 48 15.65 -2.11 22.56
N GLY A 49 16.50 -3.11 22.49
CA GLY A 49 17.22 -3.70 23.60
C GLY A 49 16.53 -4.92 24.24
N ASP A 50 15.22 -5.10 24.07
CA ASP A 50 14.51 -6.28 24.59
C ASP A 50 14.93 -7.55 23.86
N GLN A 51 14.91 -8.69 24.56
CA GLN A 51 15.08 -10.02 23.98
C GLN A 51 13.72 -10.69 23.80
N VAL A 52 13.52 -11.23 22.62
CA VAL A 52 12.25 -11.87 22.23
C VAL A 52 12.49 -13.30 21.75
N VAL A 53 11.52 -14.16 21.96
CA VAL A 53 11.50 -15.52 21.41
C VAL A 53 10.79 -15.49 20.05
N ILE A 54 11.45 -16.05 19.05
CA ILE A 54 10.93 -16.18 17.70
C ILE A 54 10.82 -17.66 17.37
N ARG A 55 9.68 -18.07 16.83
CA ARG A 55 9.44 -19.44 16.30
C ARG A 55 9.00 -19.37 14.85
N LEU A 56 9.06 -20.49 14.17
CA LEU A 56 8.43 -20.65 12.87
C LEU A 56 6.95 -21.01 13.07
N SER A 57 6.06 -20.26 12.45
CA SER A 57 4.66 -20.61 12.31
C SER A 57 4.50 -21.40 11.03
N GLY A 58 4.00 -22.64 11.14
CA GLY A 58 4.13 -23.59 10.05
C GLY A 58 5.61 -23.87 9.74
N LEU A 59 5.93 -24.14 8.48
CA LEU A 59 7.30 -24.48 8.08
C LEU A 59 8.18 -23.27 7.73
N THR A 60 7.61 -22.06 7.63
CA THR A 60 8.35 -20.99 6.92
C THR A 60 8.20 -19.57 7.44
N ILE A 61 7.21 -19.26 8.27
CA ILE A 61 6.89 -17.88 8.63
C ILE A 61 7.43 -17.56 10.03
N PRO A 62 8.43 -16.64 10.17
CA PRO A 62 8.89 -16.19 11.47
C PRO A 62 7.75 -15.49 12.22
N ALA A 63 7.48 -15.93 13.43
CA ALA A 63 6.46 -15.38 14.30
C ALA A 63 7.05 -15.02 15.67
N LEU A 64 6.65 -13.87 16.18
CA LEU A 64 6.95 -13.48 17.55
C LEU A 64 6.15 -14.37 18.50
N ASP A 65 6.82 -15.05 19.40
CA ASP A 65 6.21 -15.88 20.43
C ASP A 65 6.00 -15.08 21.72
N SER A 66 7.08 -14.69 22.38
CA SER A 66 7.04 -14.03 23.68
C SER A 66 8.20 -13.05 23.87
N VAL A 67 8.14 -12.28 24.96
CA VAL A 67 9.25 -11.43 25.43
C VAL A 67 10.00 -12.20 26.53
N LEU A 68 11.27 -12.46 26.29
CA LEU A 68 12.12 -13.22 27.21
C LEU A 68 12.70 -12.32 28.29
N TRP A 69 13.22 -11.15 27.90
CA TRP A 69 13.86 -10.21 28.80
C TRP A 69 13.64 -8.77 28.32
N ARG A 70 13.55 -7.84 29.28
CA ARG A 70 13.34 -6.42 29.01
C ARG A 70 14.53 -5.60 29.44
N THR A 71 14.99 -4.71 28.56
CA THR A 71 16.01 -3.75 28.89
C THR A 71 15.52 -2.77 29.95
N GLN A 72 16.42 -2.36 30.85
CA GLN A 72 16.12 -1.31 31.84
C GLN A 72 16.06 0.08 31.16
N GLN A 73 16.89 0.31 30.15
CA GLN A 73 16.90 1.55 29.37
C GLN A 73 15.83 1.47 28.27
N ARG A 74 14.66 2.02 28.55
CA ARG A 74 13.51 1.97 27.63
C ARG A 74 13.39 3.30 26.86
N ALA A 75 13.97 3.35 25.68
CA ALA A 75 13.86 4.50 24.80
C ALA A 75 12.40 4.74 24.38
N ALA A 76 11.99 6.01 24.34
CA ALA A 76 10.69 6.37 23.77
C ALA A 76 10.67 6.09 22.27
N LEU A 77 9.55 5.57 21.79
CA LEU A 77 9.32 5.34 20.35
C LEU A 77 8.26 6.30 19.82
N GLN A 78 8.49 6.84 18.65
CA GLN A 78 7.47 7.62 17.94
C GLN A 78 6.47 6.64 17.27
N VAL A 79 5.37 6.42 17.96
CA VAL A 79 4.30 5.54 17.47
C VAL A 79 3.38 6.36 16.57
N PRO A 80 3.11 5.91 15.32
CA PRO A 80 2.17 6.61 14.47
C PRO A 80 0.76 6.62 15.09
N ASP A 81 0.08 7.78 15.00
CA ASP A 81 -1.30 7.90 15.45
C ASP A 81 -2.23 7.09 14.52
N PRO A 82 -2.95 6.07 15.03
CA PRO A 82 -3.86 5.27 14.21
C PRO A 82 -4.97 6.09 13.56
N ALA A 83 -5.40 7.21 14.16
CA ALA A 83 -6.45 8.05 13.61
C ALA A 83 -6.02 8.79 12.32
N ALA A 84 -4.72 8.97 12.10
CA ALA A 84 -4.19 9.61 10.90
C ALA A 84 -4.21 8.69 9.65
N TYR A 85 -4.41 7.36 9.84
CA TYR A 85 -4.28 6.38 8.77
C TYR A 85 -5.54 5.55 8.61
N HIS A 86 -6.16 5.68 7.43
CA HIS A 86 -7.38 4.96 7.06
C HIS A 86 -7.39 4.64 5.54
N PRO A 87 -8.37 3.92 5.00
CA PRO A 87 -8.38 3.53 3.58
C PRO A 87 -8.35 4.70 2.58
N LEU A 88 -8.69 5.90 3.00
CA LEU A 88 -8.70 7.10 2.14
C LEU A 88 -7.62 8.14 2.50
N SER A 89 -6.65 7.80 3.36
CA SER A 89 -5.51 8.69 3.67
C SER A 89 -4.32 8.41 2.76
N CYS A 90 -3.34 9.32 2.77
CA CYS A 90 -2.02 9.14 2.14
C CYS A 90 -2.04 8.87 0.63
N TRP A 91 -2.63 9.78 -0.12
CA TRP A 91 -2.62 9.78 -1.58
C TRP A 91 -1.40 10.49 -2.18
N ARG A 92 -0.62 11.20 -1.35
CA ARG A 92 0.57 11.97 -1.74
C ARG A 92 1.83 11.50 -1.01
N ALA A 93 2.99 11.69 -1.67
CA ALA A 93 4.30 11.31 -1.15
C ALA A 93 4.82 12.32 -0.13
N THR A 94 4.22 12.40 1.04
CA THR A 94 4.72 13.22 2.16
C THR A 94 5.50 12.35 3.15
N PRO A 95 6.41 12.92 3.97
CA PRO A 95 7.14 12.16 4.98
C PRO A 95 6.23 11.35 5.92
N ALA A 96 5.15 11.95 6.41
CA ALA A 96 4.19 11.28 7.29
C ALA A 96 3.44 10.14 6.58
N CYS A 97 3.21 10.27 5.27
CA CYS A 97 2.49 9.29 4.46
C CYS A 97 3.39 8.24 3.79
N ALA A 98 4.70 8.34 3.90
CA ALA A 98 5.66 7.56 3.12
C ALA A 98 5.38 6.04 3.15
N SER A 99 5.05 5.46 4.31
CA SER A 99 4.79 4.03 4.44
C SER A 99 3.51 3.60 3.74
N GLN A 100 2.39 4.29 3.98
CA GLN A 100 1.10 3.96 3.35
C GLN A 100 1.11 4.26 1.85
N PHE A 101 1.75 5.34 1.42
CA PHE A 101 1.89 5.69 0.01
C PHE A 101 2.65 4.61 -0.78
N ARG A 102 3.77 4.10 -0.25
CA ARG A 102 4.47 2.95 -0.82
C ARG A 102 3.59 1.71 -0.92
N ALA A 103 2.80 1.44 0.12
CA ALA A 103 1.88 0.31 0.11
C ALA A 103 0.77 0.47 -0.95
N ARG A 104 0.30 1.71 -1.22
CA ARG A 104 -0.63 1.99 -2.33
C ARG A 104 0.01 1.74 -3.69
N LEU A 105 1.23 2.22 -3.92
CA LEU A 105 1.96 1.98 -5.17
C LEU A 105 2.21 0.50 -5.41
N ALA A 106 2.63 -0.23 -4.38
CA ALA A 106 2.83 -1.69 -4.46
C ALA A 106 1.53 -2.45 -4.77
N TRP A 107 0.42 -2.03 -4.18
CA TRP A 107 -0.90 -2.60 -4.50
C TRP A 107 -1.33 -2.26 -5.93
N LEU A 108 -1.19 -1.00 -6.34
CA LEU A 108 -1.57 -0.51 -7.67
C LEU A 108 -0.90 -1.33 -8.78
N SER A 109 0.40 -1.58 -8.67
CA SER A 109 1.15 -2.36 -9.66
C SER A 109 1.05 -3.88 -9.48
N GLY A 110 0.58 -4.35 -8.32
CA GLY A 110 0.50 -5.76 -7.97
C GLY A 110 -0.59 -6.53 -8.73
N LYS A 111 -0.58 -7.87 -8.55
CA LYS A 111 -1.52 -8.80 -9.22
C LYS A 111 -3.00 -8.48 -8.95
N GLN A 112 -3.31 -7.90 -7.80
CA GLN A 112 -4.68 -7.52 -7.42
C GLN A 112 -5.06 -6.10 -7.88
N GLY A 113 -4.12 -5.33 -8.39
CA GLY A 113 -4.31 -4.03 -9.02
C GLY A 113 -4.23 -4.15 -10.54
N LEU A 114 -3.32 -3.38 -11.14
CA LEU A 114 -3.12 -3.34 -12.60
C LEU A 114 -2.23 -4.47 -13.13
N ALA A 115 -1.61 -5.27 -12.27
CA ALA A 115 -0.68 -6.35 -12.63
C ALA A 115 0.41 -5.91 -13.62
N LEU A 116 1.12 -4.83 -13.29
CA LEU A 116 2.11 -4.21 -14.18
C LEU A 116 3.41 -5.04 -14.24
N PRO A 117 3.82 -5.57 -15.40
CA PRO A 117 5.03 -6.35 -15.52
C PRO A 117 6.28 -5.53 -15.17
N GLY A 118 7.18 -6.07 -14.35
CA GLY A 118 8.43 -5.41 -13.98
C GLY A 118 8.30 -4.19 -13.06
N VAL A 119 7.09 -3.85 -12.62
CA VAL A 119 6.83 -2.73 -11.70
C VAL A 119 6.55 -3.27 -10.32
N GLY A 120 7.56 -3.30 -9.47
CA GLY A 120 7.47 -3.76 -8.09
C GLY A 120 7.92 -2.72 -7.07
N PRO A 121 7.96 -3.08 -5.76
CA PRO A 121 8.39 -2.16 -4.70
C PRO A 121 9.74 -1.50 -4.98
N GLY A 122 10.73 -2.24 -5.49
CA GLY A 122 12.05 -1.68 -5.80
C GLY A 122 12.03 -0.63 -6.92
N THR A 123 11.12 -0.75 -7.90
CA THR A 123 10.91 0.28 -8.92
C THR A 123 10.34 1.55 -8.29
N TRP A 124 9.32 1.41 -7.46
CA TRP A 124 8.70 2.54 -6.77
C TRP A 124 9.69 3.27 -5.86
N GLU A 125 10.54 2.54 -5.12
CA GLU A 125 11.59 3.16 -4.30
C GLU A 125 12.56 4.01 -5.13
N LYS A 126 13.01 3.53 -6.28
CA LYS A 126 13.88 4.30 -7.18
C LYS A 126 13.21 5.59 -7.66
N LEU A 127 11.95 5.52 -8.07
CA LEU A 127 11.19 6.68 -8.54
C LEU A 127 10.94 7.69 -7.42
N LEU A 128 10.64 7.22 -6.21
CA LEU A 128 10.46 8.06 -5.02
C LEU A 128 11.76 8.76 -4.61
N HIS A 129 12.88 8.03 -4.56
CA HIS A 129 14.17 8.62 -4.24
C HIS A 129 14.62 9.65 -5.28
N ALA A 130 14.29 9.44 -6.55
CA ALA A 130 14.53 10.39 -7.62
C ALA A 130 13.50 11.55 -7.67
N GLN A 131 12.60 11.65 -6.68
CA GLN A 131 11.56 12.67 -6.58
C GLN A 131 10.71 12.78 -7.86
N ARG A 132 10.34 11.64 -8.45
CA ARG A 132 9.53 11.56 -9.66
C ARG A 132 8.04 11.35 -9.37
N LEU A 133 7.66 11.17 -8.11
CA LEU A 133 6.30 10.87 -7.69
C LEU A 133 5.91 11.75 -6.50
N ASP A 134 4.97 12.65 -6.69
CA ASP A 134 4.30 13.43 -5.64
C ASP A 134 2.91 12.87 -5.34
N ASN A 135 2.24 12.33 -6.38
CA ASN A 135 0.94 11.67 -6.25
C ASN A 135 0.95 10.26 -6.87
N LEU A 136 -0.15 9.54 -6.67
CA LEU A 136 -0.24 8.10 -7.01
C LEU A 136 -0.17 7.82 -8.52
N LEU A 137 -0.41 8.80 -9.39
CA LEU A 137 -0.51 8.62 -10.85
C LEU A 137 0.57 9.37 -11.65
N ASP A 138 1.52 10.06 -11.01
CA ASP A 138 2.56 10.83 -11.72
C ASP A 138 3.38 9.97 -12.69
N TRP A 139 3.54 8.69 -12.38
CA TRP A 139 4.26 7.74 -13.23
C TRP A 139 3.64 7.58 -14.64
N LEU A 140 2.34 7.88 -14.82
CA LEU A 140 1.68 7.86 -16.14
C LEU A 140 2.27 8.86 -17.12
N HIS A 141 2.90 9.92 -16.63
CA HIS A 141 3.42 11.02 -17.42
C HIS A 141 4.95 10.99 -17.57
N LEU A 142 5.63 9.99 -16.97
CA LEU A 142 7.09 9.90 -17.06
C LEU A 142 7.54 9.54 -18.49
N SER A 143 8.40 10.38 -19.06
CA SER A 143 9.02 10.13 -20.36
C SER A 143 10.16 9.10 -20.26
N SER A 144 10.59 8.55 -21.41
CA SER A 144 11.77 7.68 -21.50
C SER A 144 13.02 8.33 -20.94
N GLU A 145 13.20 9.62 -21.22
CA GLU A 145 14.34 10.40 -20.73
C GLU A 145 14.30 10.54 -19.21
N GLN A 146 13.14 10.90 -18.65
CA GLN A 146 12.97 11.01 -17.20
C GLN A 146 13.24 9.68 -16.48
N LEU A 147 12.80 8.56 -17.07
CA LEU A 147 13.08 7.23 -16.52
C LEU A 147 14.55 6.84 -16.63
N SER A 148 15.20 7.18 -17.75
CA SER A 148 16.63 6.87 -17.94
C SER A 148 17.54 7.66 -17.00
N ASN A 149 17.09 8.81 -16.52
CA ASN A 149 17.79 9.66 -15.55
C ASN A 149 17.59 9.21 -14.09
N VAL A 150 16.77 8.16 -13.84
CA VAL A 150 16.61 7.61 -12.49
C VAL A 150 17.77 6.71 -12.13
N PRO A 151 18.49 6.95 -11.02
CA PRO A 151 19.59 6.10 -10.59
C PRO A 151 19.17 4.64 -10.46
N GLY A 152 19.93 3.74 -11.09
CA GLY A 152 19.66 2.30 -11.09
C GLY A 152 18.57 1.83 -12.07
N LEU A 153 18.10 2.71 -12.97
CA LEU A 153 17.33 2.33 -14.15
C LEU A 153 18.22 2.52 -15.39
N GLY A 154 18.59 1.41 -16.02
CA GLY A 154 19.31 1.46 -17.30
C GLY A 154 18.34 1.55 -18.50
N PRO A 155 18.83 1.74 -19.74
CA PRO A 155 17.99 1.92 -20.93
C PRO A 155 16.97 0.78 -21.13
N ARG A 156 17.39 -0.47 -20.92
CA ARG A 156 16.51 -1.65 -21.04
C ARG A 156 15.37 -1.62 -20.00
N SER A 157 15.71 -1.29 -18.75
CA SER A 157 14.70 -1.22 -17.67
C SER A 157 13.72 -0.07 -17.91
N SER A 158 14.20 1.09 -18.34
CA SER A 158 13.38 2.26 -18.68
C SER A 158 12.41 1.97 -19.81
N ALA A 159 12.86 1.29 -20.88
CA ALA A 159 12.00 0.87 -21.98
C ALA A 159 10.94 -0.14 -21.53
N ALA A 160 11.29 -1.12 -20.68
CA ALA A 160 10.34 -2.08 -20.12
C ALA A 160 9.29 -1.41 -19.23
N LEU A 161 9.68 -0.44 -18.40
CA LEU A 161 8.76 0.35 -17.57
C LEU A 161 7.79 1.16 -18.43
N GLN A 162 8.28 1.82 -19.47
CA GLN A 162 7.41 2.54 -20.41
C GLN A 162 6.38 1.64 -21.08
N GLN A 163 6.80 0.44 -21.47
CA GLN A 163 5.86 -0.54 -22.02
C GLN A 163 4.78 -0.91 -20.99
N SER A 164 5.18 -1.17 -19.75
CA SER A 164 4.22 -1.48 -18.66
C SER A 164 3.26 -0.32 -18.38
N PHE A 165 3.75 0.93 -18.43
CA PHE A 165 2.91 2.11 -18.23
C PHE A 165 1.93 2.34 -19.40
N ARG A 166 2.32 1.99 -20.63
CA ARG A 166 1.38 1.97 -21.77
C ARG A 166 0.30 0.91 -21.60
N LEU A 167 0.67 -0.31 -21.23
CA LEU A 167 -0.30 -1.38 -20.95
C LEU A 167 -1.30 -1.04 -19.86
N ALA A 168 -0.87 -0.26 -18.86
CA ALA A 168 -1.77 0.23 -17.82
C ALA A 168 -2.92 1.07 -18.40
N ARG A 169 -2.66 1.88 -19.42
CA ARG A 169 -3.68 2.74 -20.05
C ARG A 169 -4.79 1.94 -20.77
N GLU A 170 -4.50 0.71 -21.14
CA GLU A 170 -5.43 -0.20 -21.81
C GLU A 170 -6.29 -1.00 -20.82
N ARG A 171 -6.00 -0.89 -19.51
CA ARG A 171 -6.76 -1.60 -18.49
C ARG A 171 -8.16 -1.01 -18.34
N PRO A 172 -9.18 -1.87 -18.17
CA PRO A 172 -10.56 -1.42 -17.96
C PRO A 172 -10.70 -0.63 -16.66
N MET A 173 -11.69 0.26 -16.60
CA MET A 173 -11.98 1.09 -15.42
C MET A 173 -12.09 0.28 -14.12
N GLN A 174 -12.69 -0.91 -14.17
CA GLN A 174 -12.82 -1.77 -12.99
C GLN A 174 -11.48 -2.16 -12.38
N ASP A 175 -10.45 -2.44 -13.21
CA ASP A 175 -9.11 -2.73 -12.72
C ASP A 175 -8.48 -1.50 -12.08
N TRP A 176 -8.67 -0.32 -12.66
CA TRP A 176 -8.24 0.94 -12.09
C TRP A 176 -8.92 1.24 -10.76
N LEU A 177 -10.23 1.08 -10.66
CA LEU A 177 -10.96 1.27 -9.41
C LEU A 177 -10.43 0.34 -8.30
N ARG A 178 -10.15 -0.93 -8.64
CA ARG A 178 -9.54 -1.90 -7.73
C ARG A 178 -8.12 -1.49 -7.35
N ALA A 179 -7.32 -1.03 -8.32
CA ALA A 179 -5.97 -0.55 -8.10
C ALA A 179 -5.90 0.70 -7.22
N LEU A 180 -6.87 1.60 -7.34
CA LEU A 180 -7.04 2.76 -6.47
C LEU A 180 -7.56 2.38 -5.07
N GLY A 181 -8.00 1.15 -4.87
CA GLY A 181 -8.42 0.64 -3.55
C GLY A 181 -9.90 0.80 -3.26
N LEU A 182 -10.74 0.89 -4.30
CA LEU A 182 -12.19 0.79 -4.12
C LEU A 182 -12.52 -0.49 -3.30
N PRO A 183 -13.34 -0.41 -2.25
CA PRO A 183 -13.63 -1.54 -1.37
C PRO A 183 -14.61 -2.53 -2.03
N LEU A 184 -14.17 -3.18 -3.11
CA LEU A 184 -14.90 -4.26 -3.78
C LEU A 184 -14.60 -5.61 -3.13
N ASN A 185 -15.63 -6.46 -3.06
CA ASN A 185 -15.47 -7.87 -2.76
C ASN A 185 -15.58 -8.67 -4.05
N GLY A 186 -14.65 -9.61 -4.22
CA GLY A 186 -14.76 -10.68 -5.21
C GLY A 186 -15.22 -10.22 -6.59
N ASP A 187 -16.29 -10.81 -7.06
CA ASP A 187 -16.75 -10.75 -8.44
C ASP A 187 -17.78 -9.63 -8.72
N LEU A 188 -17.86 -8.62 -7.85
CA LEU A 188 -18.77 -7.51 -8.12
C LEU A 188 -18.35 -6.79 -9.41
N VAL A 189 -19.15 -6.95 -10.44
CA VAL A 189 -18.99 -6.24 -11.72
C VAL A 189 -19.70 -4.90 -11.62
N LEU A 190 -18.99 -3.83 -11.99
CA LEU A 190 -19.54 -2.47 -12.01
C LEU A 190 -19.92 -2.13 -13.45
N ASP A 191 -21.17 -2.39 -13.83
CA ASP A 191 -21.70 -2.12 -15.17
C ASP A 191 -22.17 -0.66 -15.30
N ALA A 192 -21.27 0.29 -15.03
CA ALA A 192 -21.56 1.71 -15.12
C ALA A 192 -20.27 2.50 -15.24
N ASP A 193 -20.34 3.67 -15.86
CA ASP A 193 -19.26 4.64 -15.87
C ASP A 193 -19.04 5.30 -14.49
N TRP A 194 -17.96 6.05 -14.39
CA TRP A 194 -17.61 6.75 -13.14
C TRP A 194 -18.72 7.64 -12.62
N ASP A 195 -19.34 8.44 -13.49
CA ASP A 195 -20.33 9.45 -13.06
C ASP A 195 -21.58 8.78 -12.49
N SER A 196 -22.04 7.71 -13.13
CA SER A 196 -23.14 6.86 -12.64
C SER A 196 -22.83 6.23 -11.30
N LEU A 197 -21.60 5.72 -11.10
CA LEU A 197 -21.17 5.12 -9.83
C LEU A 197 -21.06 6.17 -8.72
N ALA A 198 -20.50 7.34 -9.02
CA ALA A 198 -20.29 8.42 -8.05
C ALA A 198 -21.61 9.05 -7.56
N GLN A 199 -22.66 9.01 -8.38
CA GLN A 199 -23.98 9.54 -8.04
C GLN A 199 -24.86 8.57 -7.25
N ARG A 200 -24.46 7.29 -7.12
CA ARG A 200 -25.24 6.30 -6.38
C ARG A 200 -25.43 6.71 -4.91
N SER A 201 -26.69 6.67 -4.48
CA SER A 201 -27.05 6.84 -3.06
C SER A 201 -26.62 5.62 -2.23
N LEU A 202 -26.67 5.73 -0.90
CA LEU A 202 -26.45 4.57 -0.03
C LEU A 202 -27.44 3.45 -0.32
N ALA A 203 -28.72 3.79 -0.58
CA ALA A 203 -29.75 2.82 -0.92
C ALA A 203 -29.48 2.13 -2.25
N ASP A 204 -28.96 2.85 -3.26
CA ASP A 204 -28.59 2.26 -4.55
C ASP A 204 -27.45 1.25 -4.39
N TRP A 205 -26.45 1.57 -3.58
CA TRP A 205 -25.37 0.64 -3.28
C TRP A 205 -25.86 -0.60 -2.52
N GLN A 206 -26.78 -0.43 -1.54
CA GLN A 206 -27.31 -1.53 -0.73
C GLN A 206 -28.23 -2.48 -1.52
N ARG A 207 -28.83 -2.03 -2.64
CA ARG A 207 -29.61 -2.90 -3.52
C ARG A 207 -28.74 -3.92 -4.28
N GLN A 208 -27.43 -3.72 -4.32
CA GLN A 208 -26.54 -4.68 -4.96
C GLN A 208 -26.24 -5.85 -4.03
N ALA A 209 -26.27 -7.06 -4.57
CA ALA A 209 -25.97 -8.28 -3.83
C ALA A 209 -24.59 -8.21 -3.14
N GLY A 210 -24.51 -8.55 -1.87
CA GLY A 210 -23.28 -8.57 -1.10
C GLY A 210 -22.79 -7.20 -0.58
N ILE A 211 -23.58 -6.12 -0.77
CA ILE A 211 -23.24 -4.80 -0.24
C ILE A 211 -24.14 -4.45 0.94
N GLY A 212 -23.60 -4.61 2.15
CA GLY A 212 -24.23 -4.14 3.39
C GLY A 212 -24.01 -2.65 3.65
N PRO A 213 -24.67 -2.08 4.71
CA PRO A 213 -24.63 -0.65 5.02
C PRO A 213 -23.22 -0.07 5.16
N GLN A 214 -22.34 -0.77 5.86
CA GLN A 214 -20.96 -0.32 6.07
C GLN A 214 -20.19 -0.18 4.74
N ARG A 215 -20.35 -1.16 3.86
CA ARG A 215 -19.68 -1.13 2.55
C ARG A 215 -20.26 -0.07 1.63
N ALA A 216 -21.57 0.10 1.62
CA ALA A 216 -22.22 1.18 0.88
C ALA A 216 -21.68 2.56 1.29
N ALA A 217 -21.50 2.78 2.61
CA ALA A 217 -20.89 4.00 3.13
C ALA A 217 -19.43 4.17 2.67
N GLN A 218 -18.64 3.10 2.67
CA GLN A 218 -17.25 3.12 2.20
C GLN A 218 -17.14 3.42 0.69
N LEU A 219 -18.02 2.82 -0.13
CA LEU A 219 -18.08 3.07 -1.57
C LEU A 219 -18.43 4.53 -1.85
N ARG A 220 -19.46 5.04 -1.21
CA ARG A 220 -19.84 6.45 -1.35
C ARG A 220 -18.73 7.39 -0.92
N ALA A 221 -18.10 7.13 0.24
CA ALA A 221 -16.98 7.92 0.74
C ALA A 221 -15.79 7.91 -0.23
N PHE A 222 -15.50 6.78 -0.87
CA PHE A 222 -14.45 6.67 -1.88
C PHE A 222 -14.72 7.60 -3.06
N PHE A 223 -15.89 7.51 -3.69
CA PHE A 223 -16.22 8.34 -4.85
C PHE A 223 -16.32 9.84 -4.52
N GLN A 224 -16.68 10.20 -3.30
CA GLN A 224 -16.79 11.60 -2.86
C GLN A 224 -15.47 12.19 -2.33
N HIS A 225 -14.42 11.36 -2.16
CA HIS A 225 -13.16 11.82 -1.57
C HIS A 225 -12.42 12.78 -2.51
N PRO A 226 -11.98 13.98 -2.06
CA PRO A 226 -11.35 15.00 -2.93
C PRO A 226 -10.12 14.48 -3.68
N GLU A 227 -9.24 13.74 -3.02
CA GLU A 227 -8.05 13.17 -3.68
C GLU A 227 -8.41 12.11 -4.73
N VAL A 228 -9.47 11.33 -4.49
CA VAL A 228 -9.95 10.34 -5.48
C VAL A 228 -10.56 11.04 -6.70
N GLN A 229 -11.27 12.15 -6.51
CA GLN A 229 -11.75 12.99 -7.59
C GLN A 229 -10.60 13.63 -8.38
N ALA A 230 -9.53 14.07 -7.71
CA ALA A 230 -8.34 14.57 -8.37
C ALA A 230 -7.65 13.48 -9.22
N LEU A 231 -7.55 12.24 -8.70
CA LEU A 231 -7.03 11.09 -9.45
C LEU A 231 -7.93 10.75 -10.65
N ARG A 232 -9.26 10.82 -10.50
CA ARG A 232 -10.19 10.69 -11.64
C ARG A 232 -9.89 11.68 -12.75
N ALA A 233 -9.71 12.95 -12.40
CA ALA A 233 -9.40 13.98 -13.39
C ALA A 233 -8.11 13.68 -14.15
N GLN A 234 -7.08 13.15 -13.48
CA GLN A 234 -5.84 12.71 -14.11
C GLN A 234 -6.05 11.51 -15.04
N LEU A 235 -6.83 10.51 -14.63
CA LEU A 235 -7.14 9.33 -15.44
C LEU A 235 -7.92 9.73 -16.70
N ARG A 236 -8.87 10.66 -16.57
CA ARG A 236 -9.62 11.22 -17.70
C ARG A 236 -8.69 11.98 -18.66
N ALA A 237 -7.79 12.82 -18.13
CA ALA A 237 -6.78 13.53 -18.94
C ALA A 237 -5.81 12.56 -19.64
N ALA A 238 -5.50 11.42 -19.02
CA ALA A 238 -4.73 10.34 -19.59
C ALA A 238 -5.52 9.45 -20.57
N GLN A 239 -6.79 9.78 -20.85
CA GLN A 239 -7.70 9.07 -21.75
C GLN A 239 -7.95 7.60 -21.36
N ILE A 240 -7.99 7.32 -20.05
CA ILE A 240 -8.36 5.99 -19.56
C ILE A 240 -9.87 5.81 -19.73
N ALA A 241 -10.26 4.72 -20.39
CA ALA A 241 -11.67 4.46 -20.68
C ALA A 241 -12.52 4.32 -19.41
N GLY A 242 -13.68 4.98 -19.39
CA GLY A 242 -14.66 4.93 -18.29
C GLY A 242 -14.53 6.04 -17.24
N PHE A 243 -13.51 6.94 -17.33
CA PHE A 243 -13.28 8.05 -16.38
C PHE A 243 -13.66 9.41 -16.94
#